data_8500e97fab24a00d706e4ee633feb789
#
_entry.id   8500e97fab24a00d706e4ee633feb789
#
_cell.length_a   1.000
_cell.length_b   1.000
_cell.length_c   1.000
_cell.angle_alpha   90.00
_cell.angle_beta   90.00
_cell.angle_gamma   90.00
#
_symmetry.space_group_name_H-M   'P 1'
#
loop_
_entity.id
_entity.type
_entity.pdbx_description
1 polymer ?
#
loop_
_entity_poly.entity_id
_entity_poly.type
_entity_poly.pdbx_seq_one_letter_code
_entity_poly.pdbx_strand_id
1 'polypeptide(L)'
;MIAFIDTSAFFALLDREDSNNRKAKNILEKILIPQNTLITSNYVVIESFSLIQHRLGLQAVREFHEDMLPLINIEWINKSTHQSGVSALLTASRKKLSLVDCVSFEIMRNLGI
;
A
#
# COMPACT_ATOMS: atom_id res chain seq x y z
N MET A 1 -4.90 6.63 -15.50
CA MET A 1 -4.87 5.29 -14.86
C MET A 1 -4.88 5.46 -13.34
N ILE A 2 -5.55 4.57 -12.64
CA ILE A 2 -5.50 4.51 -11.17
C ILE A 2 -4.65 3.31 -10.78
N ALA A 3 -3.65 3.51 -9.94
CA ALA A 3 -2.80 2.44 -9.44
C ALA A 3 -2.87 2.37 -7.91
N PHE A 4 -3.12 1.18 -7.38
CA PHE A 4 -3.11 0.93 -5.94
C PHE A 4 -1.71 0.47 -5.51
N ILE A 5 -1.19 1.11 -4.46
CA ILE A 5 0.15 0.83 -3.93
C ILE A 5 0.00 0.07 -2.61
N ASP A 6 0.61 -1.10 -2.51
CA ASP A 6 0.58 -1.93 -1.30
C ASP A 6 1.86 -1.81 -0.46
N THR A 7 1.88 -2.49 0.68
CA THR A 7 3.01 -2.47 1.61
C THR A 7 4.29 -2.99 0.97
N SER A 8 4.23 -4.05 0.18
CA SER A 8 5.43 -4.63 -0.44
C SER A 8 6.07 -3.68 -1.44
N ALA A 9 5.26 -2.91 -2.16
CA ALA A 9 5.77 -1.90 -3.08
C ALA A 9 6.46 -0.75 -2.34
N PHE A 10 5.88 -0.25 -1.26
CA PHE A 10 6.51 0.78 -0.44
C PHE A 10 7.85 0.30 0.13
N PHE A 11 7.85 -0.92 0.67
CA PHE A 11 9.08 -1.49 1.25
C PHE A 11 10.17 -1.64 0.19
N ALA A 12 9.83 -2.16 -1.00
CA ALA A 12 10.79 -2.32 -2.09
C ALA A 12 11.39 -0.99 -2.55
N LEU A 13 10.61 0.09 -2.50
CA LEU A 13 11.10 1.43 -2.85
C LEU A 13 12.11 1.98 -1.85
N LEU A 14 11.97 1.62 -0.57
CA LEU A 14 12.81 2.14 0.50
C LEU A 14 14.02 1.27 0.83
N ASP A 15 13.91 -0.03 0.64
CA ASP A 15 15.00 -0.96 0.94
C ASP A 15 15.93 -1.09 -0.26
N ARG A 16 17.06 -0.42 -0.20
CA ARG A 16 18.06 -0.43 -1.28
C ARG A 16 18.68 -1.81 -1.51
N GLU A 17 18.60 -2.71 -0.54
CA GLU A 17 19.13 -4.07 -0.63
C GLU A 17 18.08 -5.05 -1.15
N ASP A 18 16.81 -4.64 -1.24
CA ASP A 18 15.75 -5.49 -1.81
C ASP A 18 16.03 -5.74 -3.28
N SER A 19 15.91 -7.00 -3.70
CA SER A 19 16.14 -7.41 -5.10
C SER A 19 15.21 -6.70 -6.08
N ASN A 20 14.05 -6.24 -5.62
CA ASN A 20 13.06 -5.55 -6.44
C ASN A 20 13.16 -4.02 -6.38
N ASN A 21 14.15 -3.47 -5.64
CA ASN A 21 14.26 -2.02 -5.44
C ASN A 21 14.37 -1.26 -6.75
N ARG A 22 15.28 -1.67 -7.63
CA ARG A 22 15.49 -1.01 -8.92
C ARG A 22 14.25 -1.09 -9.81
N LYS A 23 13.62 -2.26 -9.85
CA LYS A 23 12.41 -2.48 -10.63
C LYS A 23 11.25 -1.63 -10.10
N ALA A 24 11.09 -1.57 -8.78
CA ALA A 24 10.05 -0.75 -8.14
C ALA A 24 10.23 0.74 -8.46
N LYS A 25 11.46 1.25 -8.38
CA LYS A 25 11.77 2.64 -8.72
C LYS A 25 11.46 2.95 -10.19
N ASN A 26 11.83 2.06 -11.09
CA ASN A 26 11.56 2.22 -12.52
C ASN A 26 10.06 2.26 -12.81
N ILE A 27 9.29 1.39 -12.16
CA ILE A 27 7.83 1.37 -12.31
C ILE A 27 7.23 2.66 -11.78
N LEU A 28 7.66 3.11 -10.60
CA LEU A 28 7.15 4.35 -10.00
C LEU A 28 7.40 5.55 -10.92
N GLU A 29 8.59 5.68 -11.47
CA GLU A 29 8.90 6.76 -12.41
C GLU A 29 7.97 6.78 -13.61
N LYS A 30 7.61 5.61 -14.14
CA LYS A 30 6.72 5.51 -15.31
C LYS A 30 5.28 5.87 -14.99
N ILE A 31 4.79 5.56 -13.79
CA ILE A 31 3.40 5.81 -13.42
C ILE A 31 3.19 7.16 -12.73
N LEU A 32 4.27 7.84 -12.34
CA LEU A 32 4.21 9.12 -11.63
C LEU A 32 4.10 10.27 -12.63
N ILE A 33 3.00 10.29 -13.37
CA ILE A 33 2.67 11.31 -14.36
C ILE A 33 1.32 11.93 -14.02
N PRO A 34 1.03 13.18 -14.46
CA PRO A 34 -0.20 13.88 -14.06
C PRO A 34 -1.50 13.16 -14.40
N GLN A 35 -1.51 12.32 -15.45
CA GLN A 35 -2.70 11.59 -15.88
C GLN A 35 -3.03 10.42 -14.96
N ASN A 36 -2.10 9.99 -14.12
CA ASN A 36 -2.27 8.85 -13.24
C ASN A 36 -2.56 9.30 -11.82
N THR A 37 -3.40 8.52 -11.13
CA THR A 37 -3.68 8.67 -9.71
C THR A 37 -3.12 7.48 -8.97
N LEU A 38 -2.25 7.74 -8.00
CA LEU A 38 -1.71 6.71 -7.11
C LEU A 38 -2.51 6.73 -5.82
N ILE A 39 -3.02 5.58 -5.41
CA ILE A 39 -3.80 5.48 -4.18
C ILE A 39 -3.30 4.35 -3.29
N THR A 40 -3.56 4.47 -2.01
CA THR A 40 -3.39 3.42 -1.02
C THR A 40 -4.46 3.59 0.05
N SER A 41 -4.45 2.77 1.09
CA SER A 41 -5.37 2.93 2.21
C SER A 41 -4.61 3.26 3.49
N ASN A 42 -5.32 3.79 4.48
CA ASN A 42 -4.74 3.97 5.80
C ASN A 42 -4.33 2.63 6.44
N TYR A 43 -4.94 1.51 6.08
CA TYR A 43 -4.53 0.19 6.55
C TYR A 43 -3.16 -0.19 6.02
N VAL A 44 -2.93 0.00 4.72
CA VAL A 44 -1.61 -0.22 4.10
C VAL A 44 -0.59 0.74 4.69
N VAL A 45 -0.95 2.00 4.90
CA VAL A 45 -0.05 3.01 5.49
C VAL A 45 0.41 2.58 6.88
N ILE A 46 -0.50 2.16 7.75
CA ILE A 46 -0.16 1.72 9.11
C ILE A 46 0.74 0.48 9.08
N GLU A 47 0.39 -0.52 8.28
CA GLU A 47 1.20 -1.72 8.11
C GLU A 47 2.59 -1.37 7.60
N SER A 48 2.67 -0.46 6.63
CA SER A 48 3.93 -0.01 6.04
C SER A 48 4.80 0.72 7.05
N PHE A 49 4.24 1.62 7.86
CA PHE A 49 4.98 2.28 8.93
C PHE A 49 5.61 1.26 9.87
N SER A 50 4.84 0.26 10.30
CA SER A 50 5.31 -0.77 11.23
C SER A 50 6.43 -1.61 10.62
N LEU A 51 6.27 -2.04 9.38
CA LEU A 51 7.26 -2.87 8.70
C LEU A 51 8.55 -2.09 8.43
N ILE A 52 8.44 -0.87 7.93
CA ILE A 52 9.58 -0.01 7.62
C ILE A 52 10.35 0.32 8.89
N GLN A 53 9.66 0.70 9.96
CA GLN A 53 10.29 1.00 11.24
C GLN A 53 11.06 -0.20 11.78
N HIS A 54 10.43 -1.38 11.76
CA HIS A 54 11.04 -2.59 12.31
C HIS A 54 12.28 -3.03 11.53
N ARG A 55 12.23 -2.97 10.20
CA ARG A 55 13.29 -3.50 9.34
C ARG A 55 14.34 -2.48 8.92
N LEU A 56 13.94 -1.23 8.69
CA LEU A 56 14.80 -0.21 8.11
C LEU A 56 15.11 0.96 9.05
N GLY A 57 14.35 1.12 10.13
CA GLY A 57 14.57 2.17 11.13
C GLY A 57 13.85 3.47 10.85
N LEU A 58 14.06 4.44 11.75
CA LEU A 58 13.30 5.70 11.75
C LEU A 58 13.64 6.63 10.58
N GLN A 59 14.85 6.57 10.05
CA GLN A 59 15.20 7.41 8.90
C GLN A 59 14.38 7.00 7.67
N ALA A 60 14.21 5.70 7.44
CA ALA A 60 13.38 5.20 6.37
C ALA A 60 11.90 5.55 6.58
N VAL A 61 11.42 5.51 7.83
CA VAL A 61 10.07 5.96 8.19
C VAL A 61 9.89 7.43 7.81
N ARG A 62 10.88 8.27 8.10
CA ARG A 62 10.84 9.69 7.75
C ARG A 62 10.76 9.90 6.24
N GLU A 63 11.56 9.19 5.48
CA GLU A 63 11.53 9.23 4.01
C GLU A 63 10.16 8.79 3.48
N PHE A 64 9.60 7.73 4.03
CA PHE A 64 8.28 7.24 3.66
C PHE A 64 7.21 8.32 3.88
N HIS A 65 7.22 8.92 5.06
CA HIS A 65 6.23 9.93 5.44
C HIS A 65 6.38 11.24 4.67
N GLU A 66 7.61 11.73 4.55
CA GLU A 66 7.88 13.07 3.99
C GLU A 66 8.01 13.09 2.47
N ASP A 67 8.57 12.03 1.89
CA ASP A 67 8.93 12.01 0.47
C ASP A 67 7.98 11.17 -0.39
N MET A 68 7.39 10.12 0.17
CA MET A 68 6.56 9.19 -0.60
C MET A 68 5.06 9.44 -0.43
N LEU A 69 4.58 9.50 0.81
CA LEU A 69 3.15 9.64 1.07
C LEU A 69 2.51 10.89 0.47
N PRO A 70 3.20 12.05 0.39
CA PRO A 70 2.62 13.23 -0.27
C PRO A 70 2.30 13.03 -1.75
N LEU A 71 2.89 12.03 -2.41
CA LEU A 71 2.63 11.71 -3.82
C LEU A 71 1.41 10.82 -4.02
N ILE A 72 0.81 10.34 -2.94
CA ILE A 72 -0.17 9.26 -2.99
C ILE A 72 -1.44 9.70 -2.25
N ASN A 73 -2.58 9.43 -2.87
CA ASN A 73 -3.88 9.69 -2.23
C ASN A 73 -4.20 8.54 -1.28
N ILE A 74 -4.48 8.86 -0.03
CA ILE A 74 -4.84 7.87 0.97
C ILE A 74 -6.35 7.77 1.03
N GLU A 75 -6.88 6.58 0.75
CA GLU A 75 -8.28 6.25 0.94
C GLU A 75 -8.48 5.83 2.40
N TRP A 76 -9.19 6.65 3.16
CA TRP A 76 -9.45 6.35 4.57
C TRP A 76 -10.61 5.37 4.69
N ILE A 77 -10.34 4.22 5.28
CA ILE A 77 -11.28 3.12 5.37
C ILE A 77 -12.35 3.44 6.41
N ASN A 78 -13.60 3.47 5.96
CA ASN A 78 -14.73 3.66 6.84
C ASN A 78 -15.18 2.32 7.44
N LYS A 79 -16.13 2.38 8.38
CA LYS A 79 -16.64 1.21 9.09
C LYS A 79 -17.24 0.17 8.13
N SER A 80 -17.98 0.62 7.13
CA SER A 80 -18.62 -0.27 6.16
C SER A 80 -17.60 -1.08 5.36
N THR A 81 -16.57 -0.44 4.84
CA THR A 81 -15.51 -1.11 4.07
C THR A 81 -14.71 -2.05 4.97
N HIS A 82 -14.43 -1.64 6.20
CA HIS A 82 -13.79 -2.49 7.20
C HIS A 82 -14.59 -3.78 7.42
N GLN A 83 -15.89 -3.66 7.65
CA GLN A 83 -16.76 -4.81 7.90
C GLN A 83 -16.85 -5.73 6.68
N SER A 84 -16.90 -5.17 5.48
CA SER A 84 -16.86 -5.96 4.24
C SER A 84 -15.57 -6.74 4.11
N GLY A 85 -14.45 -6.12 4.46
CA GLY A 85 -13.14 -6.78 4.47
C GLY A 85 -13.08 -7.93 5.48
N VAL A 86 -13.63 -7.74 6.68
CA VAL A 86 -13.69 -8.80 7.70
C VAL A 86 -14.54 -9.98 7.21
N SER A 87 -15.69 -9.69 6.62
CA SER A 87 -16.56 -10.74 6.07
C SER A 87 -15.85 -11.53 4.96
N ALA A 88 -15.15 -10.84 4.08
CA ALA A 88 -14.38 -11.47 3.00
C ALA A 88 -13.26 -12.37 3.58
N LEU A 89 -12.56 -11.89 4.60
CA LEU A 89 -11.49 -12.64 5.25
C LEU A 89 -12.02 -13.94 5.87
N LEU A 90 -13.11 -13.87 6.62
CA LEU A 90 -13.70 -15.02 7.28
C LEU A 90 -14.28 -16.02 6.27
N THR A 91 -14.85 -15.55 5.19
CA THR A 91 -15.40 -16.40 4.13
C THR A 91 -14.29 -17.13 3.36
N ALA A 92 -13.19 -16.45 3.06
CA ALA A 92 -12.08 -17.05 2.31
C ALA A 92 -11.35 -18.13 3.09
N SER A 93 -11.25 -18.00 4.41
CA SER A 93 -10.58 -18.95 5.32
C SER A 93 -9.14 -19.31 4.90
N ARG A 94 -8.40 -18.37 4.34
CA ARG A 94 -7.02 -18.58 3.89
C ARG A 94 -6.05 -17.98 4.89
N LYS A 95 -5.12 -18.81 5.40
CA LYS A 95 -4.14 -18.40 6.42
C LYS A 95 -3.23 -17.25 5.99
N LYS A 96 -2.88 -17.16 4.69
CA LYS A 96 -1.97 -16.15 4.18
C LYS A 96 -2.66 -14.85 3.76
N LEU A 97 -3.97 -14.84 3.73
CA LEU A 97 -4.74 -13.67 3.37
C LEU A 97 -4.98 -12.82 4.61
N SER A 98 -4.54 -11.56 4.59
CA SER A 98 -4.72 -10.65 5.71
C SER A 98 -5.98 -9.80 5.55
N LEU A 99 -6.40 -9.15 6.65
CA LEU A 99 -7.47 -8.16 6.60
C LEU A 99 -7.08 -6.98 5.68
N VAL A 100 -5.82 -6.58 5.72
CA VAL A 100 -5.31 -5.50 4.85
C VAL A 100 -5.50 -5.88 3.39
N ASP A 101 -5.20 -7.12 3.00
CA ASP A 101 -5.40 -7.60 1.64
C ASP A 101 -6.88 -7.54 1.24
N CYS A 102 -7.77 -8.01 2.12
CA CYS A 102 -9.21 -8.02 1.85
C CYS A 102 -9.76 -6.61 1.67
N VAL A 103 -9.36 -5.68 2.52
CA VAL A 103 -9.76 -4.28 2.42
C VAL A 103 -9.21 -3.65 1.14
N SER A 104 -7.97 -3.96 0.77
CA SER A 104 -7.37 -3.48 -0.48
C SER A 104 -8.14 -3.97 -1.70
N PHE A 105 -8.56 -5.23 -1.71
CA PHE A 105 -9.39 -5.78 -2.80
C PHE A 105 -10.75 -5.10 -2.88
N GLU A 106 -11.37 -4.78 -1.73
CA GLU A 106 -12.64 -4.03 -1.71
C GLU A 106 -12.49 -2.64 -2.35
N ILE A 107 -11.42 -1.92 -2.00
CA ILE A 107 -11.14 -0.61 -2.58
C ILE A 107 -10.96 -0.72 -4.10
N MET A 108 -10.12 -1.66 -4.54
CA MET A 108 -9.85 -1.84 -5.96
C MET A 108 -11.11 -2.19 -6.73
N ARG A 109 -11.96 -3.06 -6.17
CA ARG A 109 -13.23 -3.42 -6.78
C ARG A 109 -14.16 -2.20 -6.90
N ASN A 110 -14.27 -1.40 -5.85
CA ASN A 110 -15.11 -0.21 -5.84
C ASN A 110 -14.64 0.85 -6.84
N LEU A 111 -13.36 0.90 -7.13
CA LEU A 111 -12.77 1.85 -8.08
C LEU A 111 -12.62 1.28 -9.49
N GLY A 112 -12.96 0.02 -9.70
CA GLY A 112 -12.86 -0.61 -11.01
C GLY A 112 -11.43 -0.89 -11.46
N ILE A 113 -10.56 -1.15 -10.50
CA ILE A 113 -9.16 -1.46 -10.78
C ILE A 113 -8.98 -2.96 -10.95
#